data_344ed520d66184118c7ac25fc31e1d67
#
_entry.id   344ed520d66184118c7ac25fc31e1d67
#
_cell.length_a   1.000
_cell.length_b   1.000
_cell.length_c   1.000
_cell.angle_alpha   90.00
_cell.angle_beta   90.00
_cell.angle_gamma   90.00
#
_symmetry.space_group_name_H-M   'P 1'
#
loop_
_entity.id
_entity.type
_entity.pdbx_description
1 polymer ?
#
loop_
_entity_poly.entity_id
_entity_poly.type
_entity_poly.pdbx_seq_one_letter_code
_entity_poly.pdbx_strand_id
1 'polypeptide(L)'
;HATPYAEGMRLLENNGSLTEAARLFEVATQRDVESQQVSDEIDLSRAERSRAWQRLGECHAMNEHEEKAIQALEEAVRIDSSNLEALMSLAVSYINEGYDQAANVTLLRYLARSHPHLAPSPEFPALPNEHTDPWARVNYVRDLFLQAARRDAARGTMSPDIQVGLGLLYYSTYSYEQAKDCFQAALASRPNDCQLWNRLGATLANGGNSELATDAYHRALELRPSFTRAIYNLSVSCMNLGAHHEAVEHLLSALALQRSQSMPDAPDSASMPLSHAKESEGLWNTLRSTLLVMNRADLVPSCRVGSDLDVFRQAGFDF
;
A
#
# COMPACT_ATOMS: atom_id res chain seq x y z
N HIS A 1 -13.87 24.08 14.15
CA HIS A 1 -14.14 23.00 13.18
C HIS A 1 -12.85 22.23 13.00
N ALA A 2 -12.92 20.88 13.02
CA ALA A 2 -11.76 20.05 12.73
C ALA A 2 -11.32 20.26 11.28
N THR A 3 -9.99 20.28 11.03
CA THR A 3 -9.48 20.36 9.66
C THR A 3 -9.76 19.04 8.92
N PRO A 4 -9.91 19.05 7.57
CA PRO A 4 -10.08 17.79 6.81
C PRO A 4 -8.99 16.77 7.09
N TYR A 5 -7.75 17.21 7.29
CA TYR A 5 -6.64 16.34 7.67
C TYR A 5 -6.88 15.65 9.03
N ALA A 6 -7.25 16.41 10.06
CA ALA A 6 -7.51 15.85 11.40
C ALA A 6 -8.70 14.90 11.40
N GLU A 7 -9.74 15.18 10.62
CA GLU A 7 -10.90 14.29 10.48
C GLU A 7 -10.51 12.98 9.74
N GLY A 8 -9.72 13.09 8.67
CA GLY A 8 -9.17 11.91 7.98
C GLY A 8 -8.32 11.04 8.90
N MET A 9 -7.46 11.63 9.73
CA MET A 9 -6.69 10.91 10.74
C MET A 9 -7.58 10.21 11.76
N ARG A 10 -8.62 10.89 12.25
CA ARG A 10 -9.60 10.31 13.19
C ARG A 10 -10.32 9.10 12.59
N LEU A 11 -10.68 9.16 11.30
CA LEU A 11 -11.27 8.01 10.61
C LEU A 11 -10.29 6.83 10.55
N LEU A 12 -9.03 7.07 10.23
CA LEU A 12 -8.01 6.01 10.20
C LEU A 12 -7.79 5.38 11.57
N GLU A 13 -7.74 6.18 12.63
CA GLU A 13 -7.57 5.70 14.02
C GLU A 13 -8.76 4.85 14.51
N ASN A 14 -9.97 5.16 14.04
CA ASN A 14 -11.20 4.44 14.39
C ASN A 14 -11.55 3.31 13.40
N ASN A 15 -10.63 2.88 12.55
CA ASN A 15 -10.87 1.87 11.53
C ASN A 15 -12.04 2.20 10.57
N GLY A 16 -12.27 3.51 10.33
CA GLY A 16 -13.28 3.98 9.41
C GLY A 16 -12.95 3.73 7.94
N SER A 17 -13.80 4.25 7.06
CA SER A 17 -13.68 4.10 5.62
C SER A 17 -12.37 4.68 5.08
N LEU A 18 -11.59 3.87 4.35
CA LEU A 18 -10.37 4.29 3.67
C LEU A 18 -10.66 5.30 2.55
N THR A 19 -11.78 5.14 1.85
CA THR A 19 -12.16 6.05 0.76
C THR A 19 -12.58 7.41 1.30
N GLU A 20 -13.33 7.45 2.41
CA GLU A 20 -13.70 8.71 3.06
C GLU A 20 -12.46 9.41 3.62
N ALA A 21 -11.56 8.68 4.27
CA ALA A 21 -10.29 9.22 4.72
C ALA A 21 -9.47 9.78 3.54
N ALA A 22 -9.37 9.06 2.42
CA ALA A 22 -8.69 9.53 1.21
C ALA A 22 -9.31 10.83 0.67
N ARG A 23 -10.64 10.92 0.62
CA ARG A 23 -11.35 12.15 0.21
C ARG A 23 -11.01 13.36 1.11
N LEU A 24 -10.97 13.13 2.42
CA LEU A 24 -10.60 14.19 3.37
C LEU A 24 -9.15 14.63 3.19
N PHE A 25 -8.23 13.72 2.94
CA PHE A 25 -6.84 14.07 2.63
C PHE A 25 -6.73 14.76 1.27
N GLU A 26 -7.50 14.35 0.25
CA GLU A 26 -7.56 15.03 -1.04
C GLU A 26 -8.05 16.47 -0.88
N VAL A 27 -9.11 16.70 -0.12
CA VAL A 27 -9.59 18.07 0.21
C VAL A 27 -8.52 18.86 0.97
N ALA A 28 -7.78 18.20 1.87
CA ALA A 28 -6.68 18.85 2.58
C ALA A 28 -5.56 19.29 1.64
N THR A 29 -5.26 18.51 0.59
CA THR A 29 -4.22 18.85 -0.40
C THR A 29 -4.69 19.92 -1.39
N GLN A 30 -5.98 19.99 -1.72
CA GLN A 30 -6.54 20.97 -2.67
C GLN A 30 -6.71 22.36 -2.07
N ARG A 31 -7.12 22.47 -0.82
CA ARG A 31 -7.29 23.77 -0.14
C ARG A 31 -6.03 24.62 -0.13
N ASP A 32 -4.87 23.98 -0.15
CA ASP A 32 -3.58 24.66 -0.16
C ASP A 32 -3.21 25.25 -1.54
N VAL A 33 -3.77 24.73 -2.62
CA VAL A 33 -3.57 25.29 -3.97
C VAL A 33 -4.38 26.58 -4.16
N GLU A 34 -5.55 26.65 -3.55
CA GLU A 34 -6.43 27.85 -3.62
C GLU A 34 -5.97 28.95 -2.65
N SER A 35 -5.43 28.61 -1.47
CA SER A 35 -4.97 29.59 -0.49
C SER A 35 -3.67 30.31 -0.90
N GLN A 36 -2.89 29.81 -1.84
CA GLN A 36 -1.77 30.54 -2.44
C GLN A 36 -2.21 31.80 -3.22
N GLN A 37 -3.50 31.95 -3.49
CA GLN A 37 -4.06 33.12 -4.20
C GLN A 37 -4.80 34.13 -3.31
N VAL A 38 -5.11 33.82 -2.05
CA VAL A 38 -5.85 34.69 -1.13
C VAL A 38 -5.23 34.63 0.27
N SER A 39 -4.73 35.77 0.69
CA SER A 39 -4.11 36.15 1.97
C SER A 39 -4.70 35.55 3.26
N ASP A 40 -3.80 35.25 4.23
CA ASP A 40 -3.98 35.35 5.69
C ASP A 40 -4.69 34.21 6.46
N GLU A 41 -5.06 33.05 5.92
CA GLU A 41 -5.52 31.93 6.72
C GLU A 41 -4.58 30.71 6.61
N ILE A 42 -3.90 30.45 7.73
CA ILE A 42 -3.15 29.23 8.11
C ILE A 42 -2.61 28.42 6.91
N ASP A 43 -1.51 28.89 6.35
CA ASP A 43 -0.72 28.16 5.37
C ASP A 43 -0.16 26.90 6.07
N LEU A 44 -0.63 25.70 5.63
CA LEU A 44 -0.07 24.45 6.11
C LEU A 44 1.42 24.45 5.83
N SER A 45 2.20 24.09 6.83
CA SER A 45 3.65 23.97 6.66
C SER A 45 3.96 22.96 5.54
N ARG A 46 5.10 23.12 4.88
CA ARG A 46 5.58 22.17 3.84
C ARG A 46 5.50 20.72 4.32
N ALA A 47 5.83 20.47 5.59
CA ALA A 47 5.79 19.15 6.19
C ALA A 47 4.35 18.62 6.34
N GLU A 48 3.39 19.45 6.70
CA GLU A 48 1.99 19.06 6.84
C GLU A 48 1.37 18.73 5.49
N ARG A 49 1.67 19.52 4.44
CA ARG A 49 1.25 19.20 3.06
C ARG A 49 1.80 17.88 2.58
N SER A 50 3.09 17.62 2.80
CA SER A 50 3.70 16.35 2.46
C SER A 50 3.03 15.18 3.19
N ARG A 51 2.69 15.34 4.48
CA ARG A 51 1.98 14.32 5.25
C ARG A 51 0.56 14.07 4.72
N ALA A 52 -0.16 15.11 4.29
CA ALA A 52 -1.50 14.95 3.71
C ALA A 52 -1.44 14.11 2.42
N TRP A 53 -0.52 14.42 1.53
CA TRP A 53 -0.27 13.64 0.32
C TRP A 53 0.19 12.21 0.62
N GLN A 54 1.04 12.02 1.63
CA GLN A 54 1.46 10.70 2.10
C GLN A 54 0.25 9.87 2.56
N ARG A 55 -0.60 10.43 3.45
CA ARG A 55 -1.77 9.71 3.96
C ARG A 55 -2.78 9.39 2.85
N LEU A 56 -2.95 10.29 1.89
CA LEU A 56 -3.76 10.02 0.69
C LEU A 56 -3.22 8.81 -0.07
N GLY A 57 -1.91 8.78 -0.34
CA GLY A 57 -1.27 7.67 -1.04
C GLY A 57 -1.39 6.34 -0.29
N GLU A 58 -1.19 6.34 1.03
CA GLU A 58 -1.36 5.15 1.87
C GLU A 58 -2.79 4.61 1.85
N CYS A 59 -3.80 5.50 1.89
CA CYS A 59 -5.20 5.08 1.75
C CYS A 59 -5.47 4.45 0.38
N HIS A 60 -4.94 5.03 -0.69
CA HIS A 60 -5.08 4.46 -2.04
C HIS A 60 -4.39 3.09 -2.16
N ALA A 61 -3.17 2.94 -1.63
CA ALA A 61 -2.46 1.66 -1.62
C ALA A 61 -3.23 0.56 -0.86
N MET A 62 -3.79 0.90 0.30
CA MET A 62 -4.62 -0.04 1.06
C MET A 62 -5.92 -0.40 0.35
N ASN A 63 -6.44 0.46 -0.52
CA ASN A 63 -7.69 0.27 -1.24
C ASN A 63 -7.52 -0.26 -2.67
N GLU A 64 -6.39 -0.86 -3.01
CA GLU A 64 -6.10 -1.44 -4.34
C GLU A 64 -6.08 -0.43 -5.49
N HIS A 65 -5.71 0.83 -5.22
CA HIS A 65 -5.55 1.88 -6.21
C HIS A 65 -4.07 2.31 -6.32
N GLU A 66 -3.19 1.38 -6.71
CA GLU A 66 -1.73 1.58 -6.61
C GLU A 66 -1.21 2.73 -7.48
N GLU A 67 -1.75 2.92 -8.69
CA GLU A 67 -1.36 4.06 -9.55
C GLU A 67 -1.61 5.41 -8.87
N LYS A 68 -2.76 5.57 -8.20
CA LYS A 68 -3.09 6.78 -7.44
C LYS A 68 -2.23 6.90 -6.19
N ALA A 69 -1.90 5.79 -5.56
CA ALA A 69 -1.00 5.76 -4.42
C ALA A 69 0.39 6.28 -4.80
N ILE A 70 0.95 5.78 -5.92
CA ILE A 70 2.24 6.24 -6.43
C ILE A 70 2.21 7.74 -6.71
N GLN A 71 1.21 8.23 -7.45
CA GLN A 71 1.09 9.66 -7.77
C GLN A 71 1.05 10.54 -6.51
N ALA A 72 0.26 10.15 -5.52
CA ALA A 72 0.15 10.90 -4.26
C ALA A 72 1.46 10.86 -3.45
N LEU A 73 2.13 9.71 -3.39
CA LEU A 73 3.39 9.53 -2.67
C LEU A 73 4.57 10.25 -3.36
N GLU A 74 4.61 10.26 -4.70
CA GLU A 74 5.57 11.06 -5.46
C GLU A 74 5.41 12.54 -5.15
N GLU A 75 4.17 13.02 -5.06
CA GLU A 75 3.89 14.40 -4.72
C GLU A 75 4.29 14.73 -3.27
N ALA A 76 4.05 13.81 -2.32
CA ALA A 76 4.51 13.95 -0.94
C ALA A 76 6.04 14.12 -0.87
N VAL A 77 6.78 13.27 -1.58
CA VAL A 77 8.26 13.31 -1.64
C VAL A 77 8.77 14.55 -2.41
N ARG A 78 8.03 15.01 -3.43
CA ARG A 78 8.35 16.24 -4.17
C ARG A 78 8.23 17.48 -3.26
N ILE A 79 7.18 17.54 -2.45
CA ILE A 79 6.95 18.63 -1.50
C ILE A 79 8.00 18.58 -0.40
N ASP A 80 8.22 17.43 0.22
CA ASP A 80 9.22 17.26 1.28
C ASP A 80 10.06 15.99 1.06
N SER A 81 11.23 16.17 0.47
CA SER A 81 12.17 15.08 0.21
C SER A 81 12.79 14.48 1.48
N SER A 82 12.53 15.04 2.66
CA SER A 82 12.96 14.50 3.95
C SER A 82 11.90 13.68 4.66
N ASN A 83 10.69 13.55 4.10
CA ASN A 83 9.64 12.70 4.62
C ASN A 83 10.00 11.22 4.43
N LEU A 84 10.60 10.62 5.46
CA LEU A 84 11.07 9.23 5.43
C LEU A 84 9.93 8.22 5.30
N GLU A 85 8.78 8.51 5.92
CA GLU A 85 7.62 7.63 5.82
C GLU A 85 7.07 7.60 4.38
N ALA A 86 6.97 8.77 3.73
CA ALA A 86 6.55 8.85 2.33
C ALA A 86 7.53 8.14 1.39
N LEU A 87 8.84 8.27 1.61
CA LEU A 87 9.86 7.55 0.84
C LEU A 87 9.70 6.03 0.99
N MET A 88 9.47 5.53 2.20
CA MET A 88 9.29 4.09 2.44
C MET A 88 7.98 3.59 1.79
N SER A 89 6.87 4.31 1.97
CA SER A 89 5.60 3.96 1.36
C SER A 89 5.67 3.97 -0.17
N LEU A 90 6.38 4.95 -0.76
CA LEU A 90 6.60 5.02 -2.21
C LEU A 90 7.45 3.84 -2.72
N ALA A 91 8.53 3.48 -2.02
CA ALA A 91 9.33 2.32 -2.39
C ALA A 91 8.53 1.02 -2.41
N VAL A 92 7.59 0.91 -1.46
CA VAL A 92 6.66 -0.20 -1.39
C VAL A 92 5.74 -0.25 -2.60
N SER A 93 5.07 0.87 -2.91
CA SER A 93 4.15 0.95 -4.04
C SER A 93 4.87 0.66 -5.37
N TYR A 94 6.10 1.12 -5.52
CA TYR A 94 6.92 0.75 -6.69
C TYR A 94 7.21 -0.75 -6.78
N ILE A 95 7.51 -1.41 -5.66
CA ILE A 95 7.75 -2.87 -5.65
C ILE A 95 6.46 -3.63 -5.96
N ASN A 96 5.32 -3.19 -5.46
CA ASN A 96 4.04 -3.81 -5.76
C ASN A 96 3.71 -3.79 -7.26
N GLU A 97 4.13 -2.73 -7.97
CA GLU A 97 3.94 -2.57 -9.42
C GLU A 97 5.12 -3.09 -10.26
N GLY A 98 6.16 -3.66 -9.63
CA GLY A 98 7.33 -4.17 -10.34
C GLY A 98 8.27 -3.07 -10.87
N TYR A 99 8.17 -1.85 -10.35
CA TYR A 99 9.08 -0.75 -10.70
C TYR A 99 10.36 -0.81 -9.86
N ASP A 100 11.08 -1.91 -9.93
CA ASP A 100 12.24 -2.22 -9.08
C ASP A 100 13.34 -1.14 -9.13
N GLN A 101 13.56 -0.53 -10.28
CA GLN A 101 14.56 0.55 -10.42
C GLN A 101 14.15 1.78 -9.62
N ALA A 102 12.90 2.21 -9.72
CA ALA A 102 12.37 3.35 -8.97
C ALA A 102 12.37 3.06 -7.47
N ALA A 103 12.03 1.84 -7.07
CA ALA A 103 12.08 1.39 -5.69
C ALA A 103 13.52 1.47 -5.13
N ASN A 104 14.51 0.96 -5.85
CA ASN A 104 15.92 1.01 -5.44
C ASN A 104 16.43 2.45 -5.27
N VAL A 105 16.09 3.35 -6.20
CA VAL A 105 16.42 4.79 -6.08
C VAL A 105 15.76 5.41 -4.85
N THR A 106 14.50 5.09 -4.62
CA THR A 106 13.73 5.63 -3.49
C THR A 106 14.27 5.13 -2.15
N LEU A 107 14.60 3.84 -2.04
CA LEU A 107 15.24 3.25 -0.87
C LEU A 107 16.62 3.86 -0.61
N LEU A 108 17.38 4.14 -1.66
CA LEU A 108 18.68 4.82 -1.51
C LEU A 108 18.51 6.27 -1.01
N ARG A 109 17.48 7.00 -1.49
CA ARG A 109 17.12 8.32 -0.96
C ARG A 109 16.73 8.26 0.51
N TYR A 110 15.92 7.25 0.89
CA TYR A 110 15.58 7.00 2.29
C TYR A 110 16.85 6.84 3.13
N LEU A 111 17.77 5.96 2.71
CA LEU A 111 19.00 5.69 3.44
C LEU A 111 19.91 6.93 3.53
N ALA A 112 20.02 7.70 2.45
CA ALA A 112 20.81 8.93 2.41
C ALA A 112 20.29 10.00 3.41
N ARG A 113 18.99 10.00 3.70
CA ARG A 113 18.38 10.91 4.69
C ARG A 113 18.47 10.38 6.12
N SER A 114 18.20 9.08 6.32
CA SER A 114 18.22 8.46 7.64
C SER A 114 19.65 8.15 8.13
N HIS A 115 20.57 7.80 7.19
CA HIS A 115 21.96 7.42 7.47
C HIS A 115 22.94 8.14 6.52
N PRO A 116 23.09 9.49 6.63
CA PRO A 116 23.85 10.29 5.66
C PRO A 116 25.30 9.87 5.45
N HIS A 117 25.88 9.21 6.45
CA HIS A 117 27.27 8.75 6.43
C HIS A 117 27.46 7.45 5.63
N LEU A 118 26.39 6.78 5.17
CA LEU A 118 26.46 5.55 4.37
C LEU A 118 26.24 5.80 2.89
N ALA A 119 25.47 6.82 2.53
CA ALA A 119 25.11 7.10 1.15
C ALA A 119 25.88 8.33 0.62
N PRO A 120 26.44 8.28 -0.58
CA PRO A 120 27.35 9.32 -1.08
C PRO A 120 26.67 10.67 -1.37
N SER A 121 25.40 10.68 -1.73
CA SER A 121 24.60 11.91 -1.95
C SER A 121 23.12 11.61 -1.91
N PRO A 122 22.30 12.44 -1.22
CA PRO A 122 20.85 12.27 -1.19
C PRO A 122 20.16 12.69 -2.50
N GLU A 123 20.78 13.51 -3.34
CA GLU A 123 20.15 14.09 -4.53
C GLU A 123 20.35 13.24 -5.78
N PHE A 124 21.56 12.70 -5.95
CA PHE A 124 21.93 11.85 -7.09
C PHE A 124 22.78 10.68 -6.63
N PRO A 125 22.16 9.62 -6.09
CA PRO A 125 22.92 8.44 -5.73
C PRO A 125 23.58 7.83 -6.97
N ALA A 126 24.89 7.68 -6.94
CA ALA A 126 25.64 6.97 -7.99
C ALA A 126 25.30 5.49 -7.93
N LEU A 127 24.41 5.04 -8.80
CA LEU A 127 24.04 3.62 -8.91
C LEU A 127 24.98 2.90 -9.89
N PRO A 128 25.34 1.65 -9.60
CA PRO A 128 26.09 0.81 -10.52
C PRO A 128 25.42 0.71 -11.89
N ASN A 129 26.24 0.55 -12.94
CA ASN A 129 25.75 0.46 -14.30
C ASN A 129 25.13 -0.92 -14.56
N GLU A 130 23.87 -0.97 -15.00
CA GLU A 130 23.12 -2.21 -15.23
C GLU A 130 23.59 -3.03 -16.43
N HIS A 131 24.40 -2.41 -17.33
CA HIS A 131 24.85 -3.08 -18.54
C HIS A 131 25.74 -4.31 -18.29
N THR A 132 26.32 -4.43 -17.11
CA THR A 132 27.23 -5.51 -16.75
C THR A 132 26.61 -6.55 -15.81
N ASP A 133 25.68 -6.15 -14.95
CA ASP A 133 24.96 -7.02 -13.99
C ASP A 133 23.60 -6.44 -13.68
N PRO A 134 22.48 -7.11 -14.06
CA PRO A 134 21.12 -6.67 -13.75
C PRO A 134 20.84 -6.54 -12.25
N TRP A 135 21.57 -7.28 -11.42
CA TRP A 135 21.41 -7.30 -9.96
C TRP A 135 22.36 -6.32 -9.24
N ALA A 136 23.27 -5.68 -9.95
CA ALA A 136 24.28 -4.82 -9.34
C ALA A 136 23.68 -3.70 -8.49
N ARG A 137 22.58 -3.09 -8.95
CA ARG A 137 21.90 -2.02 -8.22
C ARG A 137 21.27 -2.49 -6.93
N VAL A 138 20.43 -3.52 -7.01
CA VAL A 138 19.73 -4.03 -5.83
C VAL A 138 20.73 -4.55 -4.81
N ASN A 139 21.78 -5.25 -5.25
CA ASN A 139 22.86 -5.72 -4.39
C ASN A 139 23.58 -4.54 -3.69
N TYR A 140 23.89 -3.49 -4.41
CA TYR A 140 24.53 -2.30 -3.85
C TYR A 140 23.65 -1.63 -2.78
N VAL A 141 22.37 -1.42 -3.07
CA VAL A 141 21.43 -0.81 -2.12
C VAL A 141 21.26 -1.72 -0.90
N ARG A 142 21.12 -3.03 -1.11
CA ARG A 142 21.02 -4.02 -0.03
C ARG A 142 22.26 -4.00 0.89
N ASP A 143 23.45 -3.93 0.32
CA ASP A 143 24.69 -3.89 1.11
C ASP A 143 24.77 -2.64 1.99
N LEU A 144 24.29 -1.50 1.51
CA LEU A 144 24.18 -0.28 2.31
C LEU A 144 23.17 -0.42 3.46
N PHE A 145 21.99 -1.03 3.19
CA PHE A 145 21.01 -1.33 4.25
C PHE A 145 21.55 -2.33 5.27
N LEU A 146 22.30 -3.35 4.84
CA LEU A 146 22.98 -4.28 5.76
C LEU A 146 24.04 -3.55 6.64
N GLN A 147 24.77 -2.60 6.08
CA GLN A 147 25.70 -1.76 6.86
C GLN A 147 24.94 -0.90 7.88
N ALA A 148 23.78 -0.32 7.53
CA ALA A 148 22.92 0.40 8.45
C ALA A 148 22.45 -0.51 9.60
N ALA A 149 21.91 -1.69 9.27
CA ALA A 149 21.46 -2.67 10.26
C ALA A 149 22.57 -3.10 11.24
N ARG A 150 23.77 -3.36 10.71
CA ARG A 150 24.94 -3.70 11.57
C ARG A 150 25.35 -2.57 12.51
N ARG A 151 25.26 -1.32 12.06
CA ARG A 151 25.57 -0.15 12.90
C ARG A 151 24.53 0.07 13.99
N ASP A 152 23.27 -0.10 13.65
CA ASP A 152 22.18 -0.01 14.63
C ASP A 152 22.33 -1.11 15.68
N ALA A 153 22.62 -2.35 15.27
CA ALA A 153 22.88 -3.46 16.17
C ALA A 153 24.10 -3.20 17.09
N ALA A 154 25.17 -2.61 16.57
CA ALA A 154 26.34 -2.23 17.37
C ALA A 154 26.03 -1.15 18.41
N ARG A 155 24.97 -0.37 18.23
CA ARG A 155 24.45 0.62 19.21
C ARG A 155 23.39 0.04 20.15
N GLY A 156 23.08 -1.25 20.03
CA GLY A 156 22.02 -1.91 20.78
C GLY A 156 20.62 -1.50 20.35
N THR A 157 20.46 -0.97 19.15
CA THR A 157 19.18 -0.55 18.56
C THR A 157 18.87 -1.39 17.32
N MET A 158 17.60 -1.51 17.01
CA MET A 158 17.14 -2.11 15.74
C MET A 158 16.09 -1.17 15.15
N SER A 159 16.40 -0.60 14.00
CA SER A 159 15.43 0.23 13.26
C SER A 159 14.46 -0.67 12.51
N PRO A 160 13.15 -0.64 12.81
CA PRO A 160 12.17 -1.41 12.06
C PRO A 160 12.11 -0.98 10.58
N ASP A 161 12.35 0.28 10.25
CA ASP A 161 12.34 0.76 8.88
C ASP A 161 13.53 0.24 8.05
N ILE A 162 14.69 0.07 8.67
CA ILE A 162 15.84 -0.60 8.03
C ILE A 162 15.49 -2.07 7.74
N GLN A 163 14.81 -2.75 8.65
CA GLN A 163 14.33 -4.11 8.42
C GLN A 163 13.28 -4.16 7.30
N VAL A 164 12.35 -3.21 7.26
CA VAL A 164 11.38 -3.08 6.15
C VAL A 164 12.11 -2.91 4.82
N GLY A 165 13.06 -1.98 4.74
CA GLY A 165 13.85 -1.76 3.50
C GLY A 165 14.61 -3.01 3.05
N LEU A 166 15.24 -3.73 3.99
CA LEU A 166 15.89 -5.03 3.69
C LEU A 166 14.87 -6.06 3.21
N GLY A 167 13.72 -6.17 3.87
CA GLY A 167 12.64 -7.07 3.47
C GLY A 167 12.17 -6.80 2.04
N LEU A 168 12.01 -5.53 1.66
CA LEU A 168 11.64 -5.13 0.31
C LEU A 168 12.70 -5.51 -0.73
N LEU A 169 13.98 -5.30 -0.44
CA LEU A 169 15.09 -5.66 -1.32
C LEU A 169 15.26 -7.17 -1.48
N TYR A 170 15.03 -7.94 -0.42
CA TYR A 170 14.99 -9.40 -0.53
C TYR A 170 13.76 -9.89 -1.28
N TYR A 171 12.60 -9.27 -1.06
CA TYR A 171 11.37 -9.61 -1.78
C TYR A 171 11.51 -9.40 -3.30
N SER A 172 12.05 -8.25 -3.74
CA SER A 172 12.26 -7.95 -5.16
C SER A 172 13.29 -8.87 -5.83
N THR A 173 14.12 -9.55 -5.05
CA THR A 173 15.09 -10.56 -5.54
C THR A 173 14.62 -12.00 -5.30
N TYR A 174 13.35 -12.21 -5.02
CA TYR A 174 12.74 -13.52 -4.77
C TYR A 174 13.37 -14.30 -3.60
N SER A 175 14.08 -13.61 -2.72
CA SER A 175 14.71 -14.18 -1.51
C SER A 175 13.71 -14.14 -0.34
N TYR A 176 12.61 -14.89 -0.49
CA TYR A 176 11.43 -14.78 0.39
C TYR A 176 11.70 -15.17 1.85
N GLU A 177 12.59 -16.12 2.12
CA GLU A 177 12.95 -16.49 3.49
C GLU A 177 13.63 -15.33 4.22
N GLN A 178 14.59 -14.65 3.56
CA GLN A 178 15.26 -13.49 4.15
C GLN A 178 14.30 -12.29 4.27
N ALA A 179 13.41 -12.11 3.30
CA ALA A 179 12.37 -11.08 3.38
C ALA A 179 11.43 -11.32 4.57
N LYS A 180 10.99 -12.56 4.78
CA LYS A 180 10.18 -12.98 5.94
C LYS A 180 10.87 -12.61 7.25
N ASP A 181 12.13 -13.00 7.42
CA ASP A 181 12.88 -12.74 8.65
C ASP A 181 12.97 -11.23 8.94
N CYS A 182 13.19 -10.41 7.91
CA CYS A 182 13.22 -8.95 8.03
C CYS A 182 11.86 -8.38 8.45
N PHE A 183 10.75 -8.82 7.82
CA PHE A 183 9.41 -8.32 8.19
C PHE A 183 8.99 -8.80 9.58
N GLN A 184 9.34 -10.01 9.99
CA GLN A 184 9.12 -10.48 11.36
C GLN A 184 9.91 -9.66 12.38
N ALA A 185 11.17 -9.32 12.09
CA ALA A 185 11.97 -8.45 12.94
C ALA A 185 11.35 -7.04 13.07
N ALA A 186 10.83 -6.47 11.97
CA ALA A 186 10.10 -5.20 12.00
C ALA A 186 8.81 -5.29 12.84
N LEU A 187 8.04 -6.38 12.68
CA LEU A 187 6.80 -6.65 13.43
C LEU A 187 7.05 -6.84 14.94
N ALA A 188 8.21 -7.35 15.35
CA ALA A 188 8.57 -7.43 16.77
C ALA A 188 8.58 -6.05 17.44
N SER A 189 8.90 -4.99 16.68
CA SER A 189 8.87 -3.60 17.15
C SER A 189 7.52 -2.90 16.90
N ARG A 190 6.78 -3.33 15.88
CA ARG A 190 5.49 -2.73 15.44
C ARG A 190 4.40 -3.81 15.28
N PRO A 191 3.97 -4.50 16.35
CA PRO A 191 3.06 -5.65 16.26
C PRO A 191 1.65 -5.30 15.74
N ASN A 192 1.26 -4.03 15.80
CA ASN A 192 -0.04 -3.54 15.36
C ASN A 192 0.00 -2.83 13.99
N ASP A 193 1.05 -3.02 13.21
CA ASP A 193 1.17 -2.47 11.86
C ASP A 193 0.51 -3.43 10.85
N CYS A 194 -0.72 -3.11 10.45
CA CYS A 194 -1.49 -3.93 9.51
C CYS A 194 -0.82 -4.03 8.12
N GLN A 195 -0.09 -3.01 7.70
CA GLN A 195 0.63 -3.04 6.42
C GLN A 195 1.81 -3.99 6.47
N LEU A 196 2.54 -4.05 7.59
CA LEU A 196 3.63 -5.02 7.77
C LEU A 196 3.10 -6.46 7.81
N TRP A 197 1.96 -6.71 8.46
CA TRP A 197 1.30 -8.01 8.44
C TRP A 197 0.92 -8.43 7.02
N ASN A 198 0.33 -7.52 6.24
CA ASN A 198 0.01 -7.80 4.83
C ASN A 198 1.27 -8.10 4.01
N ARG A 199 2.40 -7.42 4.24
CA ARG A 199 3.69 -7.70 3.56
C ARG A 199 4.26 -9.04 3.93
N LEU A 200 4.22 -9.39 5.22
CA LEU A 200 4.62 -10.72 5.67
C LEU A 200 3.77 -11.79 4.98
N GLY A 201 2.44 -11.58 4.91
CA GLY A 201 1.54 -12.49 4.19
C GLY A 201 1.92 -12.63 2.71
N ALA A 202 2.15 -11.52 1.99
CA ALA A 202 2.56 -11.56 0.59
C ALA A 202 3.92 -12.27 0.39
N THR A 203 4.85 -12.09 1.33
CA THR A 203 6.15 -12.76 1.31
C THR A 203 6.00 -14.27 1.51
N LEU A 204 5.17 -14.68 2.46
CA LEU A 204 4.88 -16.09 2.73
C LEU A 204 4.16 -16.76 1.56
N ALA A 205 3.16 -16.10 0.97
CA ALA A 205 2.42 -16.62 -0.19
C ALA A 205 3.34 -16.83 -1.39
N ASN A 206 4.18 -15.84 -1.73
CA ASN A 206 5.14 -15.94 -2.83
C ASN A 206 6.28 -16.94 -2.53
N GLY A 207 6.59 -17.16 -1.25
CA GLY A 207 7.50 -18.24 -0.80
C GLY A 207 6.88 -19.62 -0.77
N GLY A 208 5.63 -19.80 -1.23
CA GLY A 208 4.94 -21.08 -1.30
C GLY A 208 4.25 -21.52 0.00
N ASN A 209 4.17 -20.65 1.01
CA ASN A 209 3.57 -20.95 2.31
C ASN A 209 2.19 -20.27 2.46
N SER A 210 1.24 -20.65 1.59
CA SER A 210 -0.10 -20.01 1.54
C SER A 210 -0.88 -20.16 2.86
N GLU A 211 -0.72 -21.24 3.62
CA GLU A 211 -1.36 -21.40 4.93
C GLU A 211 -0.90 -20.32 5.93
N LEU A 212 0.41 -20.15 6.10
CA LEU A 212 0.96 -19.10 6.98
C LEU A 212 0.66 -17.69 6.47
N ALA A 213 0.50 -17.54 5.15
CA ALA A 213 0.10 -16.27 4.56
C ALA A 213 -1.33 -15.89 4.97
N THR A 214 -2.27 -16.85 5.00
CA THR A 214 -3.65 -16.58 5.46
C THR A 214 -3.68 -16.07 6.90
N ASP A 215 -2.88 -16.65 7.81
CA ASP A 215 -2.78 -16.18 9.20
C ASP A 215 -2.30 -14.73 9.28
N ALA A 216 -1.28 -14.38 8.48
CA ALA A 216 -0.76 -13.02 8.45
C ALA A 216 -1.77 -12.02 7.88
N TYR A 217 -2.53 -12.38 6.84
CA TYR A 217 -3.59 -11.53 6.30
C TYR A 217 -4.76 -11.39 7.27
N HIS A 218 -5.17 -12.46 7.95
CA HIS A 218 -6.18 -12.37 9.00
C HIS A 218 -5.74 -11.39 10.10
N ARG A 219 -4.48 -11.46 10.52
CA ARG A 219 -3.95 -10.50 11.50
C ARG A 219 -3.98 -9.06 10.98
N ALA A 220 -3.66 -8.83 9.70
CA ALA A 220 -3.80 -7.51 9.08
C ALA A 220 -5.25 -7.01 9.10
N LEU A 221 -6.22 -7.91 8.83
CA LEU A 221 -7.65 -7.59 8.79
C LEU A 221 -8.28 -7.43 10.19
N GLU A 222 -7.80 -8.14 11.22
CA GLU A 222 -8.16 -7.87 12.60
C GLU A 222 -7.79 -6.43 13.02
N LEU A 223 -6.62 -5.97 12.58
CA LEU A 223 -6.15 -4.62 12.86
C LEU A 223 -6.88 -3.56 12.00
N ARG A 224 -7.22 -3.90 10.77
CA ARG A 224 -7.93 -3.02 9.83
C ARG A 224 -8.87 -3.81 8.92
N PRO A 225 -10.15 -3.95 9.31
CA PRO A 225 -11.14 -4.71 8.53
C PRO A 225 -11.41 -4.15 7.12
N SER A 226 -11.20 -2.84 6.92
CA SER A 226 -11.39 -2.16 5.62
C SER A 226 -10.17 -2.24 4.68
N PHE A 227 -9.15 -3.04 4.99
CA PHE A 227 -7.93 -3.16 4.19
C PHE A 227 -8.18 -4.03 2.95
N THR A 228 -8.70 -3.43 1.89
CA THR A 228 -9.13 -4.13 0.65
C THR A 228 -8.00 -4.95 0.02
N ARG A 229 -6.76 -4.44 0.01
CA ARG A 229 -5.59 -5.20 -0.50
C ARG A 229 -5.31 -6.47 0.31
N ALA A 230 -5.47 -6.43 1.62
CA ALA A 230 -5.28 -7.62 2.44
C ALA A 230 -6.38 -8.66 2.17
N ILE A 231 -7.63 -8.23 1.94
CA ILE A 231 -8.73 -9.11 1.54
C ILE A 231 -8.43 -9.75 0.17
N TYR A 232 -7.96 -8.95 -0.81
CA TYR A 232 -7.54 -9.46 -2.11
C TYR A 232 -6.43 -10.50 -2.00
N ASN A 233 -5.37 -10.20 -1.27
CA ASN A 233 -4.25 -11.12 -1.07
C ASN A 233 -4.66 -12.41 -0.36
N LEU A 234 -5.57 -12.31 0.63
CA LEU A 234 -6.18 -13.46 1.30
C LEU A 234 -6.93 -14.34 0.28
N SER A 235 -7.74 -13.72 -0.60
CA SER A 235 -8.46 -14.47 -1.64
C SER A 235 -7.52 -15.23 -2.57
N VAL A 236 -6.40 -14.61 -2.98
CA VAL A 236 -5.37 -15.27 -3.80
C VAL A 236 -4.74 -16.46 -3.06
N SER A 237 -4.49 -16.33 -1.75
CA SER A 237 -3.98 -17.44 -0.93
C SER A 237 -5.00 -18.57 -0.80
N CYS A 238 -6.28 -18.25 -0.63
CA CYS A 238 -7.37 -19.24 -0.65
C CYS A 238 -7.44 -19.98 -2.00
N MET A 239 -7.27 -19.28 -3.13
CA MET A 239 -7.19 -19.93 -4.45
C MET A 239 -6.02 -20.92 -4.54
N ASN A 240 -4.83 -20.54 -4.05
CA ASN A 240 -3.66 -21.39 -4.05
C ASN A 240 -3.83 -22.64 -3.16
N LEU A 241 -4.66 -22.57 -2.13
CA LEU A 241 -5.05 -23.67 -1.25
C LEU A 241 -6.23 -24.51 -1.80
N GLY A 242 -6.81 -24.13 -2.94
CA GLY A 242 -7.98 -24.80 -3.52
C GLY A 242 -9.32 -24.41 -2.87
N ALA A 243 -9.34 -23.47 -1.92
CA ALA A 243 -10.53 -22.95 -1.26
C ALA A 243 -11.22 -21.88 -2.13
N HIS A 244 -11.63 -22.25 -3.34
CA HIS A 244 -12.13 -21.32 -4.35
C HIS A 244 -13.43 -20.63 -3.93
N HIS A 245 -14.29 -21.29 -3.16
CA HIS A 245 -15.54 -20.69 -2.68
C HIS A 245 -15.27 -19.52 -1.74
N GLU A 246 -14.42 -19.73 -0.74
CA GLU A 246 -13.97 -18.69 0.20
C GLU A 246 -13.24 -17.55 -0.52
N ALA A 247 -12.43 -17.89 -1.53
CA ALA A 247 -11.76 -16.89 -2.35
C ALA A 247 -12.75 -15.96 -3.06
N VAL A 248 -13.85 -16.51 -3.61
CA VAL A 248 -14.91 -15.72 -4.25
C VAL A 248 -15.60 -14.82 -3.23
N GLU A 249 -15.92 -15.32 -2.04
CA GLU A 249 -16.57 -14.53 -0.98
C GLU A 249 -15.68 -13.37 -0.51
N HIS A 250 -14.37 -13.59 -0.36
CA HIS A 250 -13.44 -12.51 -0.07
C HIS A 250 -13.35 -11.46 -1.20
N LEU A 251 -13.31 -11.89 -2.46
CA LEU A 251 -13.30 -10.95 -3.59
C LEU A 251 -14.58 -10.11 -3.65
N LEU A 252 -15.73 -10.74 -3.41
CA LEU A 252 -17.02 -10.05 -3.35
C LEU A 252 -17.11 -9.09 -2.16
N SER A 253 -16.58 -9.48 -0.99
CA SER A 253 -16.45 -8.61 0.18
C SER A 253 -15.60 -7.37 -0.12
N ALA A 254 -14.46 -7.54 -0.82
CA ALA A 254 -13.61 -6.43 -1.24
C ALA A 254 -14.35 -5.46 -2.19
N LEU A 255 -15.08 -6.01 -3.18
CA LEU A 255 -15.89 -5.21 -4.12
C LEU A 255 -17.03 -4.49 -3.40
N ALA A 256 -17.72 -5.15 -2.45
CA ALA A 256 -18.77 -4.55 -1.64
C ALA A 256 -18.22 -3.39 -0.78
N LEU A 257 -17.03 -3.56 -0.18
CA LEU A 257 -16.34 -2.49 0.54
C LEU A 257 -16.02 -1.30 -0.37
N GLN A 258 -15.43 -1.51 -1.53
CA GLN A 258 -15.14 -0.43 -2.47
C GLN A 258 -16.41 0.30 -2.90
N ARG A 259 -17.51 -0.43 -3.08
CA ARG A 259 -18.82 0.14 -3.49
C ARG A 259 -19.49 0.92 -2.37
N SER A 260 -19.55 0.37 -1.15
CA SER A 260 -20.16 1.05 0.00
C SER A 260 -19.48 2.38 0.32
N GLN A 261 -18.20 2.46 0.01
CA GLN A 261 -17.39 3.66 0.21
C GLN A 261 -17.53 4.67 -0.95
N SER A 262 -18.13 4.28 -2.07
CA SER A 262 -18.29 5.11 -3.27
C SER A 262 -19.65 5.83 -3.34
N MET A 263 -20.55 5.64 -2.39
CA MET A 263 -21.86 6.28 -2.38
C MET A 263 -21.77 7.79 -2.14
N PRO A 264 -22.45 8.61 -2.92
CA PRO A 264 -22.44 10.06 -2.77
C PRO A 264 -23.38 10.47 -1.63
N ASP A 265 -22.86 10.70 -0.43
CA ASP A 265 -23.57 11.46 0.59
C ASP A 265 -23.20 12.93 0.47
N ALA A 266 -23.76 13.65 -0.50
CA ALA A 266 -24.14 15.07 -0.37
C ALA A 266 -24.76 15.60 -1.67
N PRO A 267 -25.93 16.23 -1.62
CA PRO A 267 -26.58 16.79 -2.81
C PRO A 267 -26.08 18.18 -3.24
N ASP A 268 -25.04 18.75 -2.66
CA ASP A 268 -24.63 20.12 -3.00
C ASP A 268 -23.10 20.32 -2.94
N SER A 269 -22.41 19.92 -4.01
CA SER A 269 -21.22 20.67 -4.47
C SER A 269 -21.01 20.43 -5.97
N ALA A 270 -21.73 21.21 -6.75
CA ALA A 270 -21.53 21.35 -8.19
C ALA A 270 -20.23 22.11 -8.45
N SER A 271 -19.09 21.45 -8.47
CA SER A 271 -17.89 21.88 -9.21
C SER A 271 -16.69 20.98 -8.84
N MET A 272 -16.58 19.85 -9.43
CA MET A 272 -15.40 19.10 -9.90
C MET A 272 -15.83 17.64 -10.16
N PRO A 273 -15.40 16.99 -11.24
CA PRO A 273 -15.60 15.57 -11.39
C PRO A 273 -14.65 14.88 -10.41
N LEU A 274 -15.12 14.65 -9.19
CA LEU A 274 -14.54 13.64 -8.31
C LEU A 274 -14.51 12.36 -9.16
N SER A 275 -13.31 11.92 -9.52
CA SER A 275 -13.14 10.62 -10.14
C SER A 275 -13.81 9.63 -9.21
N HIS A 276 -15.00 9.13 -9.60
CA HIS A 276 -15.64 8.02 -8.90
C HIS A 276 -14.54 6.99 -8.65
N ALA A 277 -14.37 6.55 -7.41
CA ALA A 277 -13.43 5.49 -7.09
C ALA A 277 -13.89 4.29 -7.92
N LYS A 278 -13.23 4.06 -9.06
CA LYS A 278 -13.58 2.98 -9.96
C LYS A 278 -13.28 1.71 -9.22
N GLU A 279 -14.24 0.79 -9.16
CA GLU A 279 -13.97 -0.55 -8.63
C GLU A 279 -12.74 -1.14 -9.33
N SER A 280 -11.90 -1.84 -8.59
CA SER A 280 -10.67 -2.41 -9.14
C SER A 280 -10.97 -3.43 -10.23
N GLU A 281 -10.49 -3.17 -11.44
CA GLU A 281 -10.58 -4.15 -12.54
C GLU A 281 -9.86 -5.45 -12.21
N GLY A 282 -8.80 -5.37 -11.40
CA GLY A 282 -8.05 -6.54 -10.91
C GLY A 282 -8.92 -7.48 -10.08
N LEU A 283 -9.72 -6.94 -9.16
CA LEU A 283 -10.68 -7.74 -8.38
C LEU A 283 -11.68 -8.46 -9.28
N TRP A 284 -12.27 -7.76 -10.25
CA TRP A 284 -13.23 -8.36 -11.19
C TRP A 284 -12.61 -9.42 -12.09
N ASN A 285 -11.38 -9.21 -12.54
CA ASN A 285 -10.67 -10.19 -13.38
C ASN A 285 -10.32 -11.46 -12.57
N THR A 286 -9.89 -11.30 -11.33
CA THR A 286 -9.60 -12.43 -10.44
C THR A 286 -10.87 -13.18 -10.09
N LEU A 287 -11.98 -12.50 -9.78
CA LEU A 287 -13.28 -13.11 -9.55
C LEU A 287 -13.74 -13.94 -10.76
N ARG A 288 -13.62 -13.37 -11.96
CA ARG A 288 -13.96 -14.07 -13.21
C ARG A 288 -13.15 -15.36 -13.39
N SER A 289 -11.85 -15.27 -13.18
CA SER A 289 -10.94 -16.42 -13.30
C SER A 289 -11.27 -17.52 -12.28
N THR A 290 -11.55 -17.13 -11.04
CA THR A 290 -11.90 -18.07 -9.96
C THR A 290 -13.24 -18.78 -10.25
N LEU A 291 -14.24 -18.06 -10.71
CA LEU A 291 -15.53 -18.65 -11.09
C LEU A 291 -15.42 -19.63 -12.27
N LEU A 292 -14.54 -19.35 -13.24
CA LEU A 292 -14.26 -20.29 -14.32
C LEU A 292 -13.62 -21.58 -13.79
N VAL A 293 -12.69 -21.51 -12.85
CA VAL A 293 -12.08 -22.68 -12.18
C VAL A 293 -13.15 -23.50 -11.43
N MET A 294 -14.15 -22.82 -10.83
CA MET A 294 -15.28 -23.47 -10.14
C MET A 294 -16.36 -24.02 -11.07
N ASN A 295 -16.18 -23.93 -12.40
CA ASN A 295 -17.20 -24.27 -13.42
C ASN A 295 -18.51 -23.44 -13.29
N ARG A 296 -18.43 -22.22 -12.75
CA ARG A 296 -19.54 -21.26 -12.63
C ARG A 296 -19.52 -20.26 -13.78
N ALA A 297 -19.45 -20.76 -15.01
CA ALA A 297 -19.48 -19.93 -16.23
C ALA A 297 -20.79 -19.10 -16.36
N ASP A 298 -21.86 -19.52 -15.68
CA ASP A 298 -23.15 -18.83 -15.58
C ASP A 298 -23.00 -17.42 -14.97
N LEU A 299 -22.08 -17.22 -14.03
CA LEU A 299 -21.85 -15.94 -13.34
C LEU A 299 -20.82 -15.02 -14.02
N VAL A 300 -20.04 -15.56 -14.96
CA VAL A 300 -18.98 -14.80 -15.65
C VAL A 300 -19.48 -13.53 -16.35
N PRO A 301 -20.65 -13.50 -17.01
CA PRO A 301 -21.19 -12.27 -17.60
C PRO A 301 -21.45 -11.13 -16.60
N SER A 302 -21.66 -11.47 -15.33
CA SER A 302 -21.86 -10.51 -14.24
C SER A 302 -20.54 -9.99 -13.63
N CYS A 303 -19.37 -10.54 -14.05
CA CYS A 303 -18.07 -10.10 -13.55
C CYS A 303 -17.55 -8.88 -14.32
N ARG A 304 -18.10 -7.71 -14.04
CA ARG A 304 -17.68 -6.44 -14.65
C ARG A 304 -17.95 -5.27 -13.69
N VAL A 305 -17.16 -4.22 -13.84
CA VAL A 305 -17.30 -2.99 -13.05
C VAL A 305 -18.77 -2.49 -13.11
N GLY A 306 -19.36 -2.20 -11.95
CA GLY A 306 -20.71 -1.70 -11.81
C GLY A 306 -21.82 -2.78 -11.87
N SER A 307 -21.49 -4.06 -12.00
CA SER A 307 -22.50 -5.14 -11.96
C SER A 307 -23.12 -5.27 -10.58
N ASP A 308 -24.38 -5.65 -10.54
CA ASP A 308 -25.09 -5.92 -9.28
C ASP A 308 -24.49 -7.13 -8.55
N LEU A 309 -24.07 -6.91 -7.29
CA LEU A 309 -23.49 -7.96 -6.45
C LEU A 309 -24.56 -8.94 -5.91
N ASP A 310 -25.83 -8.58 -5.90
CA ASP A 310 -26.90 -9.45 -5.40
C ASP A 310 -27.08 -10.71 -6.27
N VAL A 311 -26.65 -10.68 -7.52
CA VAL A 311 -26.60 -11.88 -8.38
C VAL A 311 -25.74 -12.98 -7.74
N PHE A 312 -24.62 -12.61 -7.11
CA PHE A 312 -23.72 -13.58 -6.46
C PHE A 312 -24.30 -14.09 -5.12
N ARG A 313 -25.00 -13.23 -4.35
CA ARG A 313 -25.75 -13.67 -3.17
C ARG A 313 -26.83 -14.69 -3.51
N GLN A 314 -27.60 -14.43 -4.57
CA GLN A 314 -28.61 -15.36 -5.07
C GLN A 314 -28.00 -16.68 -5.58
N ALA A 315 -26.75 -16.64 -6.01
CA ALA A 315 -25.99 -17.82 -6.44
C ALA A 315 -25.35 -18.61 -5.30
N GLY A 316 -25.54 -18.17 -4.03
CA GLY A 316 -25.14 -18.90 -2.82
C GLY A 316 -23.79 -18.48 -2.23
N PHE A 317 -23.27 -17.29 -2.56
CA PHE A 317 -22.09 -16.72 -1.93
C PHE A 317 -22.49 -15.78 -0.78
N ASP A 318 -21.80 -15.89 0.36
CA ASP A 318 -22.01 -15.09 1.56
C ASP A 318 -20.90 -14.03 1.71
N PHE A 319 -21.26 -12.74 1.72
CA PHE A 319 -20.29 -11.63 1.79
C PHE A 319 -20.94 -10.30 2.18
#